data_4edb360d3ccb041068dbcb59e4a7186a
#
_entry.id   4edb360d3ccb041068dbcb59e4a7186a
#
_cell.length_a   1.000
_cell.length_b   1.000
_cell.length_c   1.000
_cell.angle_alpha   90.00
_cell.angle_beta   90.00
_cell.angle_gamma   90.00
#
_symmetry.space_group_name_H-M   'P 1'
#
loop_
_entity.id
_entity.type
_entity.pdbx_description
1 polymer ?
#
loop_
_entity_poly.entity_id
_entity_poly.type
_entity_poly.pdbx_seq_one_letter_code
_entity_poly.pdbx_strand_id
1 'polypeptide(L)'
;MIKQLFLLGGLLISSGFSETISDQDFDGVPDKLDLCPNTPFLCEVDSTGCTTTILTLPFETEKENLTMTLGYGFSTNDDLIDREVQHNTRVKLSYYLNSWAYTLQTGYYTHNLHDGALDTIVRVRKRIKINPELVLSVGAGLRLPTYDFDGNKMDELLYTSLHYYPTAALSFFAGYNFTRIGDDEVNTVLSETPSGDKNSDGTAEEDGNEKKDTYEGLQNTHKFYLGTGYFFTENFYMNLIYSDESNKFVSEHRIRAISSSIYYKIDEKWFTTLYYKYEVLDEDRHDNLLFTVGYTLW
;
A
#
# COMPACT_ATOMS: atom_id res chain seq x y z
N MET A 1 23.13 12.61 2.57
CA MET A 1 22.59 13.93 2.23
C MET A 1 21.08 14.03 2.34
N ILE A 2 20.30 12.94 2.31
CA ILE A 2 18.81 12.95 2.38
C ILE A 2 18.28 13.19 3.81
N LYS A 3 19.07 12.85 4.85
CA LYS A 3 18.66 13.05 6.26
C LYS A 3 18.49 14.53 6.69
N GLN A 4 19.00 15.48 5.94
CA GLN A 4 18.89 16.92 6.27
C GLN A 4 17.68 17.60 5.64
N LEU A 5 17.01 16.96 4.66
CA LEU A 5 15.88 17.58 3.96
C LEU A 5 14.56 17.47 4.76
N PHE A 6 14.44 16.46 5.61
CA PHE A 6 13.25 16.28 6.46
C PHE A 6 13.23 17.19 7.70
N LEU A 7 14.38 17.70 8.13
CA LEU A 7 14.46 18.61 9.28
C LEU A 7 14.17 20.07 8.90
N LEU A 8 14.27 20.46 7.62
CA LEU A 8 13.95 21.81 7.17
C LEU A 8 12.46 22.04 6.90
N GLY A 9 11.68 21.00 6.67
CA GLY A 9 10.22 21.08 6.48
C GLY A 9 9.44 21.37 7.77
N GLY A 10 10.03 21.07 8.92
CA GLY A 10 9.38 21.25 10.23
C GLY A 10 9.59 22.62 10.91
N LEU A 11 10.47 23.47 10.37
CA LEU A 11 10.88 24.68 11.07
C LEU A 11 10.31 26.00 10.49
N LEU A 12 9.46 25.92 9.47
CA LEU A 12 8.88 27.15 8.86
C LEU A 12 7.43 27.44 9.28
N ILE A 13 6.90 26.75 10.30
CA ILE A 13 5.53 26.98 10.80
C ILE A 13 5.54 27.70 12.16
N SER A 14 6.52 28.53 12.45
CA SER A 14 6.47 29.32 13.67
C SER A 14 6.94 30.74 13.43
N SER A 15 6.01 31.61 12.96
CA SER A 15 5.95 33.03 13.35
C SER A 15 4.85 33.74 12.57
N GLY A 16 3.68 33.78 13.14
CA GLY A 16 2.58 34.64 12.75
C GLY A 16 1.59 34.70 13.90
N PHE A 17 1.96 35.34 15.01
CA PHE A 17 0.99 35.73 16.03
C PHE A 17 0.20 36.90 15.47
N SER A 18 -0.92 36.57 14.83
CA SER A 18 -2.06 37.48 14.68
C SER A 18 -3.09 37.09 15.72
N GLU A 19 -3.84 38.07 16.25
CA GLU A 19 -4.93 37.85 17.23
C GLU A 19 -5.65 36.56 16.95
N THR A 20 -5.80 35.70 17.97
CA THR A 20 -6.51 34.43 17.88
C THR A 20 -7.97 34.69 17.57
N ILE A 21 -8.28 34.80 16.30
CA ILE A 21 -9.63 34.69 15.79
C ILE A 21 -9.96 33.21 16.01
N SER A 22 -10.87 32.93 16.95
CA SER A 22 -11.34 31.57 17.19
C SER A 22 -12.13 31.11 15.99
N ASP A 23 -11.73 30.00 15.41
CA ASP A 23 -12.36 29.31 14.29
C ASP A 23 -12.26 27.82 14.66
N GLN A 24 -13.34 27.30 15.27
CA GLN A 24 -13.33 26.02 15.98
C GLN A 24 -13.36 24.82 15.01
N ASP A 25 -13.98 24.97 13.86
CA ASP A 25 -14.12 23.91 12.86
C ASP A 25 -13.18 24.10 11.65
N PHE A 26 -12.38 25.20 11.68
CA PHE A 26 -11.37 25.49 10.66
C PHE A 26 -11.92 25.61 9.24
N ASP A 27 -13.12 26.17 9.10
CA ASP A 27 -13.76 26.41 7.80
C ASP A 27 -13.37 27.76 7.17
N GLY A 28 -12.59 28.57 7.91
CA GLY A 28 -12.11 29.88 7.49
C GLY A 28 -13.05 31.02 7.88
N VAL A 29 -14.15 30.75 8.53
CA VAL A 29 -15.08 31.75 9.07
C VAL A 29 -14.95 31.83 10.59
N PRO A 30 -14.65 32.99 11.18
CA PRO A 30 -14.51 33.13 12.62
C PRO A 30 -15.79 32.72 13.36
N ASP A 31 -15.68 32.00 14.50
CA ASP A 31 -16.81 31.53 15.34
C ASP A 31 -17.89 32.61 15.61
N LYS A 32 -17.49 33.87 15.65
CA LYS A 32 -18.41 35.01 15.88
C LYS A 32 -19.31 35.33 14.68
N LEU A 33 -18.88 34.91 13.48
CA LEU A 33 -19.57 35.15 12.21
C LEU A 33 -20.15 33.86 11.65
N ASP A 34 -19.75 32.74 12.24
CA ASP A 34 -20.15 31.42 11.80
C ASP A 34 -21.54 31.05 12.33
N LEU A 35 -22.45 30.81 11.40
CA LEU A 35 -23.81 30.31 11.67
C LEU A 35 -23.91 28.79 11.67
N CYS A 36 -22.88 28.09 11.19
CA CYS A 36 -22.83 26.64 11.08
C CYS A 36 -21.59 26.05 11.80
N PRO A 37 -21.49 26.21 13.14
CA PRO A 37 -20.30 25.84 13.92
C PRO A 37 -20.15 24.33 14.03
N ASN A 38 -19.67 23.67 13.10
CA ASN A 38 -19.29 22.27 12.94
C ASN A 38 -19.31 21.91 11.45
N THR A 39 -19.00 22.86 10.61
CA THR A 39 -18.83 22.61 9.19
C THR A 39 -17.66 21.64 8.98
N PRO A 40 -17.83 20.57 8.19
CA PRO A 40 -16.76 19.64 7.93
C PRO A 40 -15.57 20.35 7.30
N PHE A 41 -14.39 20.17 7.88
CA PHE A 41 -13.14 20.72 7.38
C PHE A 41 -12.97 20.43 5.86
N LEU A 42 -12.61 21.43 5.08
CA LEU A 42 -12.52 21.41 3.61
C LEU A 42 -13.85 21.43 2.84
N CYS A 43 -14.98 21.67 3.45
CA CYS A 43 -16.18 22.05 2.71
C CYS A 43 -16.05 23.49 2.22
N GLU A 44 -16.46 23.77 0.99
CA GLU A 44 -16.68 25.15 0.56
C GLU A 44 -17.83 25.74 1.39
N VAL A 45 -17.54 26.81 2.10
CA VAL A 45 -18.53 27.52 2.91
C VAL A 45 -18.83 28.87 2.29
N ASP A 46 -20.02 29.35 2.55
CA ASP A 46 -20.37 30.73 2.26
C ASP A 46 -19.79 31.70 3.33
N SER A 47 -20.05 32.96 3.20
CA SER A 47 -19.57 34.00 4.14
C SER A 47 -20.11 33.85 5.57
N THR A 48 -20.99 32.90 5.81
CA THR A 48 -21.61 32.60 7.11
C THR A 48 -21.14 31.27 7.70
N GLY A 49 -20.14 30.62 7.11
CA GLY A 49 -19.63 29.31 7.57
C GLY A 49 -20.51 28.13 7.20
N CYS A 50 -21.57 28.33 6.41
CA CYS A 50 -22.46 27.23 6.03
C CYS A 50 -22.03 26.61 4.71
N THR A 51 -21.98 25.28 4.67
CA THR A 51 -21.56 24.52 3.48
C THR A 51 -22.43 24.85 2.27
N THR A 52 -21.79 25.30 1.21
CA THR A 52 -22.41 25.49 -0.10
C THR A 52 -22.38 24.25 -0.95
N THR A 53 -21.42 23.35 -0.66
CA THR A 53 -21.23 22.09 -1.38
C THR A 53 -21.05 20.95 -0.38
N ILE A 54 -21.88 19.94 -0.44
CA ILE A 54 -21.64 18.70 0.31
C ILE A 54 -20.45 18.01 -0.41
N LEU A 55 -19.30 17.96 0.24
CA LEU A 55 -18.19 17.10 -0.23
C LEU A 55 -18.70 15.66 -0.28
N THR A 56 -19.02 15.19 -1.47
CA THR A 56 -19.28 13.78 -1.69
C THR A 56 -17.95 13.07 -1.49
N LEU A 57 -17.89 12.15 -0.52
CA LEU A 57 -16.72 11.30 -0.35
C LEU A 57 -16.33 10.74 -1.73
N PRO A 58 -15.04 10.76 -2.11
CA PRO A 58 -14.59 10.35 -3.45
C PRO A 58 -14.92 8.90 -3.79
N PHE A 59 -15.56 8.19 -2.86
CA PHE A 59 -16.04 6.81 -3.01
C PHE A 59 -17.55 6.71 -3.25
N GLU A 60 -18.29 7.81 -3.32
CA GLU A 60 -19.73 7.82 -3.60
C GLU A 60 -20.07 7.77 -5.10
N THR A 61 -19.12 7.42 -5.95
CA THR A 61 -19.47 7.16 -7.34
C THR A 61 -20.27 5.85 -7.44
N GLU A 62 -21.58 5.94 -7.26
CA GLU A 62 -22.52 4.91 -7.72
C GLU A 62 -22.53 4.80 -9.25
N LYS A 63 -21.75 5.63 -9.92
CA LYS A 63 -21.64 5.65 -11.38
C LYS A 63 -20.73 4.54 -11.84
N GLU A 64 -21.19 3.89 -12.89
CA GLU A 64 -20.37 2.97 -13.66
C GLU A 64 -19.17 3.72 -14.24
N ASN A 65 -17.96 3.21 -14.00
CA ASN A 65 -16.76 3.75 -14.63
C ASN A 65 -15.71 2.66 -14.88
N LEU A 66 -14.93 2.86 -15.92
CA LEU A 66 -13.77 2.04 -16.25
C LEU A 66 -12.51 2.91 -16.15
N THR A 67 -11.57 2.46 -15.35
CA THR A 67 -10.30 3.15 -15.14
C THR A 67 -9.15 2.27 -15.60
N MET A 68 -8.24 2.83 -16.37
CA MET A 68 -6.96 2.22 -16.73
C MET A 68 -5.83 2.93 -16.00
N THR A 69 -4.90 2.17 -15.44
CA THR A 69 -3.73 2.71 -14.78
C THR A 69 -2.46 2.06 -15.33
N LEU A 70 -1.50 2.89 -15.66
CA LEU A 70 -0.14 2.49 -16.03
C LEU A 70 0.79 2.89 -14.91
N GLY A 71 1.68 1.99 -14.51
CA GLY A 71 2.64 2.23 -13.44
C GLY A 71 4.04 1.82 -13.83
N TYR A 72 5.01 2.57 -13.32
CA TYR A 72 6.41 2.22 -13.36
C TYR A 72 7.00 2.37 -11.95
N GLY A 73 7.76 1.38 -11.55
CA GLY A 73 8.37 1.38 -10.23
C GLY A 73 9.68 0.64 -10.19
N PHE A 74 10.34 0.77 -9.05
CA PHE A 74 11.53 -0.02 -8.72
C PHE A 74 11.44 -0.47 -7.27
N SER A 75 12.01 -1.63 -7.01
CA SER A 75 12.24 -2.16 -5.68
C SER A 75 13.72 -2.41 -5.48
N THR A 76 14.19 -2.16 -4.29
CA THR A 76 15.58 -2.46 -3.90
C THR A 76 15.57 -3.50 -2.82
N ASN A 77 16.48 -4.45 -2.94
CA ASN A 77 16.83 -5.38 -1.88
C ASN A 77 18.24 -5.00 -1.40
N ASP A 78 18.37 -4.62 -0.14
CA ASP A 78 19.66 -4.32 0.48
C ASP A 78 20.10 -5.56 1.26
N ASP A 79 20.57 -6.60 0.58
CA ASP A 79 21.37 -7.64 1.19
C ASP A 79 22.71 -7.05 1.62
N LEU A 80 23.29 -7.55 2.70
CA LEU A 80 24.53 -7.04 3.30
C LEU A 80 25.74 -7.00 2.32
N ILE A 81 25.62 -7.63 1.16
CA ILE A 81 26.72 -7.79 0.19
C ILE A 81 26.46 -7.04 -1.10
N ASP A 82 25.21 -7.03 -1.61
CA ASP A 82 24.88 -6.41 -2.90
C ASP A 82 23.49 -5.76 -2.87
N ARG A 83 23.42 -4.54 -3.39
CA ARG A 83 22.14 -3.85 -3.59
C ARG A 83 21.56 -4.20 -4.94
N GLU A 84 20.53 -5.01 -4.95
CA GLU A 84 19.81 -5.36 -6.17
C GLU A 84 18.65 -4.40 -6.44
N VAL A 85 18.53 -3.98 -7.69
CA VAL A 85 17.44 -3.11 -8.15
C VAL A 85 16.60 -3.85 -9.19
N GLN A 86 15.32 -4.01 -8.89
CA GLN A 86 14.33 -4.54 -9.82
C GLN A 86 13.41 -3.43 -10.30
N HIS A 87 13.27 -3.29 -11.61
CA HIS A 87 12.30 -2.41 -12.23
C HIS A 87 11.03 -3.16 -12.58
N ASN A 88 9.87 -2.53 -12.42
CA ASN A 88 8.61 -3.13 -12.78
C ASN A 88 7.67 -2.13 -13.47
N THR A 89 6.99 -2.61 -14.49
CA THR A 89 5.91 -1.91 -15.19
C THR A 89 4.61 -2.62 -14.89
N ARG A 90 3.55 -1.91 -14.60
CA ARG A 90 2.25 -2.48 -14.25
C ARG A 90 1.14 -1.84 -15.05
N VAL A 91 0.19 -2.67 -15.45
CA VAL A 91 -1.08 -2.26 -16.07
C VAL A 91 -2.20 -2.74 -15.18
N LYS A 92 -3.14 -1.87 -14.86
CA LYS A 92 -4.33 -2.22 -14.09
C LYS A 92 -5.56 -1.64 -14.76
N LEU A 93 -6.58 -2.49 -14.95
CA LEU A 93 -7.92 -2.12 -15.35
C LEU A 93 -8.84 -2.29 -14.15
N SER A 94 -9.66 -1.30 -13.87
CA SER A 94 -10.63 -1.33 -12.78
C SER A 94 -11.99 -0.89 -13.30
N TYR A 95 -12.95 -1.80 -13.22
CA TYR A 95 -14.35 -1.53 -13.57
C TYR A 95 -15.17 -1.43 -12.29
N TYR A 96 -15.88 -0.33 -12.16
CA TYR A 96 -16.74 -0.04 -11.02
C TYR A 96 -18.19 -0.06 -11.46
N LEU A 97 -19.01 -0.81 -10.76
CA LEU A 97 -20.46 -0.90 -11.00
C LEU A 97 -21.17 -0.88 -9.66
N ASN A 98 -21.86 0.19 -9.35
CA ASN A 98 -22.49 0.40 -8.03
C ASN A 98 -21.46 0.19 -6.90
N SER A 99 -21.75 -0.70 -5.98
CA SER A 99 -20.85 -1.04 -4.86
C SER A 99 -19.78 -2.09 -5.19
N TRP A 100 -19.73 -2.58 -6.42
CA TRP A 100 -18.78 -3.59 -6.87
C TRP A 100 -17.57 -2.96 -7.58
N ALA A 101 -16.41 -3.56 -7.42
CA ALA A 101 -15.21 -3.24 -8.17
C ALA A 101 -14.56 -4.52 -8.66
N TYR A 102 -14.30 -4.56 -9.96
CA TYR A 102 -13.60 -5.66 -10.65
C TYR A 102 -12.25 -5.13 -11.11
N THR A 103 -11.20 -5.84 -10.81
CA THR A 103 -9.84 -5.38 -11.12
C THR A 103 -9.06 -6.50 -11.80
N LEU A 104 -8.41 -6.17 -12.90
CA LEU A 104 -7.41 -6.98 -13.58
C LEU A 104 -6.09 -6.22 -13.52
N GLN A 105 -5.04 -6.85 -13.04
CA GLN A 105 -3.71 -6.27 -12.96
C GLN A 105 -2.68 -7.27 -13.46
N THR A 106 -1.76 -6.80 -14.29
CA THR A 106 -0.60 -7.56 -14.75
C THR A 106 0.59 -6.61 -14.86
N GLY A 107 1.75 -7.12 -15.26
CA GLY A 107 2.93 -6.30 -15.44
C GLY A 107 4.11 -7.07 -15.99
N TYR A 108 5.24 -6.39 -16.01
CA TYR A 108 6.51 -6.91 -16.46
C TYR A 108 7.62 -6.40 -15.53
N TYR A 109 8.56 -7.25 -15.18
CA TYR A 109 9.71 -6.87 -14.37
C TYR A 109 11.00 -7.06 -15.17
N THR A 110 11.97 -6.24 -14.84
CA THR A 110 13.32 -6.33 -15.38
C THR A 110 14.31 -6.29 -14.21
N HIS A 111 15.15 -7.28 -14.15
CA HIS A 111 16.22 -7.42 -13.19
C HIS A 111 17.54 -7.67 -13.93
N ASN A 112 18.68 -7.47 -13.29
CA ASN A 112 19.99 -7.60 -13.92
C ASN A 112 20.24 -8.95 -14.61
N LEU A 113 19.65 -10.03 -14.12
CA LEU A 113 19.85 -11.41 -14.59
C LEU A 113 18.62 -12.00 -15.28
N HIS A 114 17.43 -11.51 -14.97
CA HIS A 114 16.18 -12.07 -15.44
C HIS A 114 15.15 -10.98 -15.69
N ASP A 115 14.30 -11.18 -16.67
CA ASP A 115 13.17 -10.35 -16.95
C ASP A 115 11.97 -11.23 -17.32
N GLY A 116 10.75 -10.76 -17.09
CA GLY A 116 9.56 -11.55 -17.37
C GLY A 116 8.25 -10.90 -16.98
N ALA A 117 7.16 -11.62 -17.23
CA ALA A 117 5.84 -11.22 -16.80
C ALA A 117 5.69 -11.32 -15.28
N LEU A 118 4.97 -10.39 -14.68
CA LEU A 118 4.50 -10.53 -13.31
C LEU A 118 3.22 -11.37 -13.29
N ASP A 119 2.89 -11.95 -12.14
CA ASP A 119 1.62 -12.63 -11.96
C ASP A 119 0.44 -11.73 -12.28
N THR A 120 -0.53 -12.31 -12.97
CA THR A 120 -1.77 -11.63 -13.30
C THR A 120 -2.77 -11.81 -12.16
N ILE A 121 -3.30 -10.71 -11.65
CA ILE A 121 -4.21 -10.70 -10.51
C ILE A 121 -5.59 -10.26 -10.97
N VAL A 122 -6.58 -11.09 -10.69
CA VAL A 122 -8.01 -10.78 -10.88
C VAL A 122 -8.65 -10.66 -9.52
N ARG A 123 -9.38 -9.57 -9.28
CA ARG A 123 -10.06 -9.31 -7.99
C ARG A 123 -11.48 -8.82 -8.20
N VAL A 124 -12.35 -9.23 -7.30
CA VAL A 124 -13.68 -8.68 -7.12
C VAL A 124 -13.83 -8.18 -5.69
N ARG A 125 -14.39 -7.01 -5.53
CA ARG A 125 -14.62 -6.38 -4.22
C ARG A 125 -16.01 -5.78 -4.17
N LYS A 126 -16.68 -5.96 -3.02
CA LYS A 126 -17.93 -5.29 -2.70
C LYS A 126 -17.70 -4.31 -1.56
N ARG A 127 -18.20 -3.10 -1.71
CA ARG A 127 -18.31 -2.11 -0.63
C ARG A 127 -19.71 -2.16 -0.04
N ILE A 128 -19.79 -2.13 1.30
CA ILE A 128 -21.03 -2.19 2.06
C ILE A 128 -21.01 -0.97 2.98
N LYS A 129 -21.87 0.00 2.70
CA LYS A 129 -22.03 1.19 3.53
C LYS A 129 -22.85 0.78 4.77
N ILE A 130 -22.21 0.74 5.94
CA ILE A 130 -22.88 0.43 7.21
C ILE A 130 -23.64 1.65 7.69
N ASN A 131 -22.99 2.82 7.64
CA ASN A 131 -23.54 4.13 7.88
C ASN A 131 -22.76 5.17 7.08
N PRO A 132 -23.08 6.49 7.10
CA PRO A 132 -22.34 7.50 6.33
C PRO A 132 -20.85 7.56 6.60
N GLU A 133 -20.41 7.23 7.80
CA GLU A 133 -19.02 7.32 8.22
C GLU A 133 -18.27 5.99 8.13
N LEU A 134 -18.99 4.85 8.01
CA LEU A 134 -18.40 3.52 8.14
C LEU A 134 -18.69 2.65 6.92
N VAL A 135 -17.63 2.21 6.25
CA VAL A 135 -17.70 1.38 5.05
C VAL A 135 -16.89 0.10 5.25
N LEU A 136 -17.56 -1.04 5.12
CA LEU A 136 -16.93 -2.36 5.05
C LEU A 136 -16.66 -2.72 3.60
N SER A 137 -15.47 -3.22 3.31
CA SER A 137 -15.14 -3.82 2.01
C SER A 137 -14.79 -5.29 2.21
N VAL A 138 -15.37 -6.14 1.36
CA VAL A 138 -15.03 -7.57 1.31
C VAL A 138 -14.74 -7.96 -0.12
N GLY A 139 -13.81 -8.88 -0.32
CA GLY A 139 -13.47 -9.29 -1.66
C GLY A 139 -12.66 -10.57 -1.73
N ALA A 140 -12.59 -11.09 -2.95
CA ALA A 140 -11.82 -12.25 -3.29
C ALA A 140 -11.06 -12.03 -4.60
N GLY A 141 -10.08 -12.85 -4.87
CA GLY A 141 -9.33 -12.79 -6.11
C GLY A 141 -8.51 -14.04 -6.36
N LEU A 142 -7.91 -14.05 -7.52
CA LEU A 142 -6.97 -15.09 -7.95
C LEU A 142 -5.69 -14.41 -8.42
N ARG A 143 -4.56 -14.99 -8.07
CA ARG A 143 -3.26 -14.69 -8.67
C ARG A 143 -2.95 -15.83 -9.63
N LEU A 144 -2.95 -15.53 -10.91
CA LEU A 144 -2.68 -16.47 -11.98
C LEU A 144 -1.17 -16.58 -12.22
N PRO A 145 -0.63 -17.79 -12.41
CA PRO A 145 0.81 -18.02 -12.53
C PRO A 145 1.33 -17.58 -13.91
N THR A 146 1.38 -16.30 -14.17
CA THR A 146 1.97 -15.74 -15.40
C THR A 146 3.44 -15.36 -15.23
N TYR A 147 3.93 -15.35 -13.99
CA TYR A 147 5.35 -15.25 -13.66
C TYR A 147 6.04 -16.58 -14.00
N ASP A 148 7.11 -16.49 -14.81
CA ASP A 148 7.84 -17.68 -15.26
C ASP A 148 8.80 -18.18 -14.15
N PHE A 149 8.27 -19.05 -13.33
CA PHE A 149 8.97 -19.69 -12.23
C PHE A 149 8.46 -21.14 -12.06
N ASP A 150 9.39 -22.08 -11.97
CA ASP A 150 9.05 -23.50 -11.75
C ASP A 150 8.27 -23.68 -10.44
N GLY A 151 7.11 -24.32 -10.53
CA GLY A 151 6.23 -24.53 -9.38
C GLY A 151 5.27 -23.38 -9.08
N ASN A 152 5.30 -22.28 -9.85
CA ASN A 152 4.31 -21.21 -9.73
C ASN A 152 2.92 -21.72 -10.11
N LYS A 153 1.98 -21.66 -9.17
CA LYS A 153 0.58 -22.03 -9.36
C LYS A 153 -0.35 -20.90 -8.93
N MET A 154 -1.63 -21.15 -9.10
CA MET A 154 -2.66 -20.16 -8.80
C MET A 154 -2.84 -20.01 -7.28
N ASP A 155 -2.75 -18.76 -6.80
CA ASP A 155 -3.08 -18.41 -5.43
C ASP A 155 -4.52 -17.88 -5.33
N GLU A 156 -5.16 -18.16 -4.19
CA GLU A 156 -6.48 -17.64 -3.83
C GLU A 156 -6.33 -16.49 -2.83
N LEU A 157 -7.01 -15.40 -3.10
CA LEU A 157 -6.93 -14.16 -2.31
C LEU A 157 -8.28 -13.89 -1.66
N LEU A 158 -8.28 -13.64 -0.35
CA LEU A 158 -9.43 -13.11 0.38
C LEU A 158 -9.01 -11.84 1.10
N TYR A 159 -9.85 -10.83 1.09
CA TYR A 159 -9.55 -9.58 1.78
C TYR A 159 -10.79 -8.90 2.34
N THR A 160 -10.59 -8.24 3.47
CA THR A 160 -11.60 -7.42 4.10
C THR A 160 -10.95 -6.16 4.64
N SER A 161 -11.69 -5.05 4.65
CA SER A 161 -11.26 -3.81 5.28
C SER A 161 -12.43 -3.01 5.80
N LEU A 162 -12.22 -2.32 6.90
CA LEU A 162 -13.14 -1.37 7.49
C LEU A 162 -12.55 0.03 7.35
N HIS A 163 -13.31 0.97 6.82
CA HIS A 163 -12.96 2.37 6.69
C HIS A 163 -13.91 3.21 7.51
N TYR A 164 -13.34 4.08 8.35
CA TYR A 164 -14.07 5.04 9.17
C TYR A 164 -13.68 6.45 8.75
N TYR A 165 -14.66 7.27 8.45
CA TYR A 165 -14.55 8.66 7.99
C TYR A 165 -15.17 9.59 9.04
N PRO A 166 -14.44 10.00 10.08
CA PRO A 166 -14.96 10.94 11.08
C PRO A 166 -15.28 12.32 10.48
N THR A 167 -14.59 12.66 9.40
CA THR A 167 -14.86 13.86 8.60
C THR A 167 -14.70 13.53 7.11
N ALA A 168 -15.10 14.43 6.22
CA ALA A 168 -14.90 14.26 4.79
C ALA A 168 -13.41 14.20 4.40
N ALA A 169 -12.53 14.83 5.18
CA ALA A 169 -11.10 14.91 4.91
C ALA A 169 -10.29 13.76 5.54
N LEU A 170 -10.69 13.28 6.72
CA LEU A 170 -9.91 12.32 7.50
C LEU A 170 -10.52 10.92 7.41
N SER A 171 -9.68 9.93 7.20
CA SER A 171 -10.08 8.53 7.23
C SER A 171 -9.13 7.70 8.09
N PHE A 172 -9.68 6.72 8.76
CA PHE A 172 -8.95 5.62 9.40
C PHE A 172 -9.40 4.31 8.78
N PHE A 173 -8.48 3.40 8.60
CA PHE A 173 -8.84 2.10 8.06
C PHE A 173 -7.97 0.99 8.63
N ALA A 174 -8.57 -0.19 8.71
CA ALA A 174 -7.90 -1.42 9.08
C ALA A 174 -8.38 -2.54 8.16
N GLY A 175 -7.57 -3.54 7.95
CA GLY A 175 -7.97 -4.66 7.12
C GLY A 175 -7.11 -5.90 7.32
N TYR A 176 -7.57 -6.95 6.68
CA TYR A 176 -6.97 -8.26 6.72
C TYR A 176 -7.02 -8.88 5.34
N ASN A 177 -5.89 -9.44 4.91
CA ASN A 177 -5.77 -10.21 3.69
C ASN A 177 -5.28 -11.61 4.03
N PHE A 178 -5.88 -12.60 3.40
CA PHE A 178 -5.45 -13.99 3.43
C PHE A 178 -5.10 -14.42 2.01
N THR A 179 -3.94 -15.07 1.85
CA THR A 179 -3.55 -15.68 0.59
C THR A 179 -3.31 -17.16 0.83
N ARG A 180 -4.11 -17.98 0.15
CA ARG A 180 -3.83 -19.40 0.05
C ARG A 180 -2.82 -19.59 -1.07
N ILE A 181 -1.62 -20.04 -0.72
CA ILE A 181 -0.55 -20.28 -1.68
C ILE A 181 -0.83 -21.59 -2.39
N GLY A 182 -0.83 -21.55 -3.73
CA GLY A 182 -1.02 -22.71 -4.59
C GLY A 182 0.28 -23.26 -5.16
N ASP A 183 1.40 -22.52 -5.00
CA ASP A 183 2.71 -22.92 -5.52
C ASP A 183 3.14 -24.30 -5.02
N ASP A 184 3.87 -25.06 -5.84
CA ASP A 184 4.51 -26.28 -5.40
C ASP A 184 5.68 -25.96 -4.45
N GLU A 185 5.92 -26.85 -3.50
CA GLU A 185 7.15 -26.80 -2.71
C GLU A 185 8.33 -26.97 -3.68
N VAL A 186 9.04 -25.88 -3.92
CA VAL A 186 10.30 -25.97 -4.62
C VAL A 186 11.26 -26.63 -3.64
N ASN A 187 11.68 -27.86 -3.93
CA ASN A 187 12.84 -28.47 -3.31
C ASN A 187 14.06 -27.66 -3.72
N THR A 188 14.22 -26.46 -3.16
CA THR A 188 15.50 -25.78 -3.14
C THR A 188 16.42 -26.66 -2.30
N VAL A 189 17.03 -27.63 -2.97
CA VAL A 189 18.28 -28.19 -2.48
C VAL A 189 19.17 -26.96 -2.40
N LEU A 190 19.23 -26.35 -1.21
CA LEU A 190 20.32 -25.45 -0.88
C LEU A 190 21.55 -26.28 -1.24
N SER A 191 22.18 -25.92 -2.36
CA SER A 191 23.42 -26.56 -2.78
C SER A 191 24.32 -26.46 -1.56
N GLU A 192 24.49 -27.59 -0.89
CA GLU A 192 25.58 -27.74 0.04
C GLU A 192 26.77 -27.27 -0.74
N THR A 193 27.31 -26.12 -0.38
CA THR A 193 28.59 -25.65 -0.90
C THR A 193 29.52 -26.86 -0.73
N PRO A 194 30.05 -27.44 -1.79
CA PRO A 194 30.98 -28.54 -1.62
C PRO A 194 32.12 -27.99 -0.80
N SER A 195 32.15 -28.34 0.49
CA SER A 195 33.29 -28.05 1.33
C SER A 195 34.46 -28.78 0.74
N GLY A 196 35.18 -28.04 -0.12
CA GLY A 196 36.47 -28.44 -0.55
C GLY A 196 37.41 -28.53 0.66
N ASP A 197 38.18 -29.55 0.64
CA ASP A 197 39.35 -29.82 1.45
C ASP A 197 39.12 -30.35 2.86
N LYS A 198 39.12 -31.68 2.89
CA LYS A 198 39.50 -32.43 4.06
C LYS A 198 41.00 -32.27 4.27
N ASN A 199 41.42 -31.28 5.05
CA ASN A 199 42.70 -31.36 5.73
C ASN A 199 42.45 -31.87 7.15
N SER A 200 42.93 -33.07 7.34
CA SER A 200 43.06 -33.77 8.61
C SER A 200 43.88 -32.94 9.61
N ASP A 201 43.25 -32.31 10.58
CA ASP A 201 43.73 -32.37 11.95
C ASP A 201 42.58 -32.00 12.92
N GLY A 202 42.37 -32.90 13.86
CA GLY A 202 41.20 -32.83 14.72
C GLY A 202 41.35 -31.77 15.80
N THR A 203 40.41 -30.87 15.84
CA THR A 203 39.72 -30.36 17.05
C THR A 203 38.52 -29.54 16.57
N ALA A 204 37.33 -30.14 16.59
CA ALA A 204 36.09 -29.42 16.43
C ALA A 204 35.81 -28.72 17.75
N GLU A 205 36.02 -27.42 17.83
CA GLU A 205 35.33 -26.59 18.81
C GLU A 205 33.91 -26.34 18.26
N GLU A 206 32.94 -27.00 18.89
CA GLU A 206 31.54 -26.63 18.79
C GLU A 206 31.37 -25.28 19.48
N ASP A 207 31.37 -24.20 18.70
CA ASP A 207 30.93 -22.90 19.20
C ASP A 207 30.01 -22.26 18.19
N GLY A 208 28.83 -21.91 18.66
CA GLY A 208 27.88 -21.10 17.90
C GLY A 208 26.60 -21.85 17.55
N ASN A 209 25.58 -21.65 18.41
CA ASN A 209 24.17 -21.86 18.13
C ASN A 209 23.72 -20.95 16.97
N GLU A 210 24.18 -21.18 15.75
CA GLU A 210 23.46 -20.70 14.57
C GLU A 210 22.11 -21.40 14.54
N LYS A 211 21.06 -20.67 14.91
CA LYS A 211 19.70 -21.08 14.62
C LYS A 211 19.62 -21.30 13.11
N LYS A 212 19.73 -22.54 12.69
CA LYS A 212 19.51 -22.94 11.33
C LYS A 212 18.03 -22.73 11.07
N ASP A 213 17.67 -21.69 10.34
CA ASP A 213 16.30 -21.45 9.90
C ASP A 213 15.85 -22.68 9.13
N THR A 214 14.94 -23.43 9.73
CA THR A 214 14.44 -24.65 9.11
C THR A 214 13.35 -24.23 8.13
N TYR A 215 13.57 -24.45 6.84
CA TYR A 215 12.52 -24.32 5.82
C TYR A 215 11.36 -25.26 6.16
N GLU A 216 10.19 -24.69 6.45
CA GLU A 216 9.00 -25.44 6.89
C GLU A 216 8.04 -25.76 5.74
N GLY A 217 8.40 -25.43 4.49
CA GLY A 217 7.52 -25.54 3.33
C GLY A 217 6.73 -24.25 3.07
N LEU A 218 5.97 -24.21 1.98
CA LEU A 218 5.16 -23.06 1.63
C LEU A 218 3.93 -22.94 2.53
N GLN A 219 3.75 -21.77 3.12
CA GLN A 219 2.64 -21.48 4.03
C GLN A 219 1.72 -20.40 3.47
N ASN A 220 0.43 -20.53 3.82
CA ASN A 220 -0.53 -19.47 3.53
C ASN A 220 -0.14 -18.16 4.25
N THR A 221 -0.36 -17.03 3.61
CA THR A 221 0.01 -15.75 4.21
C THR A 221 -1.18 -15.02 4.80
N HIS A 222 -0.91 -14.35 5.92
CA HIS A 222 -1.85 -13.54 6.68
C HIS A 222 -1.29 -12.15 6.82
N LYS A 223 -1.98 -11.15 6.30
CA LYS A 223 -1.58 -9.74 6.37
C LYS A 223 -2.61 -8.93 7.10
N PHE A 224 -2.22 -8.28 8.18
CA PHE A 224 -2.98 -7.24 8.86
C PHE A 224 -2.42 -5.88 8.48
N TYR A 225 -3.29 -4.89 8.36
CA TYR A 225 -2.87 -3.52 8.15
C TYR A 225 -3.81 -2.55 8.83
N LEU A 226 -3.26 -1.40 9.20
CA LEU A 226 -4.01 -0.26 9.70
C LEU A 226 -3.40 1.01 9.10
N GLY A 227 -4.21 2.02 8.94
CA GLY A 227 -3.74 3.25 8.35
C GLY A 227 -4.68 4.43 8.57
N THR A 228 -4.18 5.57 8.16
CA THR A 228 -4.91 6.82 8.14
C THR A 228 -4.71 7.50 6.79
N GLY A 229 -5.68 8.27 6.37
CA GLY A 229 -5.60 9.04 5.15
C GLY A 229 -6.22 10.41 5.32
N TYR A 230 -5.71 11.37 4.59
CA TYR A 230 -6.14 12.75 4.68
C TYR A 230 -6.23 13.40 3.30
N PHE A 231 -7.35 14.07 3.04
CA PHE A 231 -7.56 14.94 1.89
C PHE A 231 -7.12 16.36 2.26
N PHE A 232 -6.01 16.82 1.68
CA PHE A 232 -5.52 18.19 1.84
C PHE A 232 -6.32 19.18 0.97
N THR A 233 -6.80 18.67 -0.16
CA THR A 233 -7.73 19.35 -1.06
C THR A 233 -8.60 18.29 -1.73
N GLU A 234 -9.62 18.67 -2.50
CA GLU A 234 -10.44 17.75 -3.30
C GLU A 234 -9.62 16.91 -4.27
N ASN A 235 -8.47 17.42 -4.70
CA ASN A 235 -7.61 16.80 -5.69
C ASN A 235 -6.37 16.12 -5.08
N PHE A 236 -6.07 16.34 -3.81
CA PHE A 236 -4.85 15.86 -3.19
C PHE A 236 -5.13 15.05 -1.92
N TYR A 237 -4.81 13.78 -1.97
CA TYR A 237 -4.98 12.83 -0.86
C TYR A 237 -3.66 12.14 -0.56
N MET A 238 -3.39 11.91 0.71
CA MET A 238 -2.24 11.15 1.19
C MET A 238 -2.70 10.14 2.25
N ASN A 239 -2.06 8.97 2.27
CA ASN A 239 -2.25 8.01 3.35
C ASN A 239 -0.92 7.50 3.92
N LEU A 240 -1.01 6.95 5.11
CA LEU A 240 0.05 6.23 5.80
C LEU A 240 -0.51 4.92 6.32
N ILE A 241 0.21 3.83 6.07
CA ILE A 241 -0.24 2.47 6.38
C ILE A 241 0.90 1.72 7.07
N TYR A 242 0.59 1.09 8.19
CA TYR A 242 1.42 0.05 8.78
C TYR A 242 0.83 -1.31 8.43
N SER A 243 1.67 -2.28 8.09
CA SER A 243 1.25 -3.65 7.84
C SER A 243 2.21 -4.66 8.47
N ASP A 244 1.65 -5.80 8.81
CA ASP A 244 2.33 -6.96 9.38
C ASP A 244 1.81 -8.22 8.66
N GLU A 245 2.70 -8.92 7.97
CA GLU A 245 2.40 -10.06 7.11
C GLU A 245 3.25 -11.27 7.51
N SER A 246 2.67 -12.47 7.54
CA SER A 246 3.43 -13.69 7.73
C SER A 246 4.28 -13.98 6.48
N ASN A 247 5.50 -14.43 6.68
CA ASN A 247 6.35 -14.90 5.60
C ASN A 247 5.81 -16.23 5.04
N LYS A 248 5.88 -16.42 3.72
CA LYS A 248 5.39 -17.65 3.09
C LYS A 248 6.36 -18.83 3.18
N PHE A 249 7.64 -18.57 3.53
CA PHE A 249 8.69 -19.59 3.58
C PHE A 249 9.10 -19.97 5.01
N VAL A 250 8.99 -19.03 5.96
CA VAL A 250 9.43 -19.20 7.34
C VAL A 250 8.34 -18.72 8.27
N SER A 251 7.75 -19.61 9.08
CA SER A 251 6.58 -19.29 9.91
C SER A 251 6.88 -18.29 11.03
N GLU A 252 8.10 -18.31 11.55
CA GLU A 252 8.52 -17.42 12.65
C GLU A 252 8.81 -15.99 12.18
N HIS A 253 9.06 -15.79 10.88
CA HIS A 253 9.42 -14.51 10.32
C HIS A 253 8.19 -13.71 9.90
N ARG A 254 8.18 -12.42 10.21
CA ARG A 254 7.10 -11.51 9.86
C ARG A 254 7.64 -10.32 9.08
N ILE A 255 6.95 -10.02 7.98
CA ILE A 255 7.24 -8.87 7.13
C ILE A 255 6.46 -7.68 7.67
N ARG A 256 7.17 -6.73 8.26
CA ARG A 256 6.59 -5.47 8.73
C ARG A 256 6.90 -4.36 7.75
N ALA A 257 5.90 -3.56 7.42
CA ALA A 257 6.10 -2.49 6.48
C ALA A 257 5.37 -1.22 6.87
N ILE A 258 5.98 -0.09 6.53
CA ILE A 258 5.35 1.22 6.51
C ILE A 258 5.24 1.64 5.05
N SER A 259 4.05 2.01 4.63
CA SER A 259 3.83 2.52 3.27
C SER A 259 3.03 3.80 3.27
N SER A 260 3.26 4.62 2.27
CA SER A 260 2.53 5.85 2.03
C SER A 260 2.15 5.94 0.56
N SER A 261 1.00 6.49 0.27
CA SER A 261 0.66 6.87 -1.09
C SER A 261 0.12 8.29 -1.15
N ILE A 262 0.50 8.97 -2.21
CA ILE A 262 0.02 10.29 -2.58
C ILE A 262 -0.82 10.10 -3.84
N TYR A 263 -2.05 10.53 -3.80
CA TYR A 263 -2.95 10.58 -4.94
C TYR A 263 -3.19 12.04 -5.32
N TYR A 264 -3.09 12.32 -6.61
CA TYR A 264 -3.39 13.65 -7.15
C TYR A 264 -4.31 13.52 -8.37
N LYS A 265 -5.49 14.13 -8.28
CA LYS A 265 -6.44 14.26 -9.38
C LYS A 265 -6.05 15.46 -10.22
N ILE A 266 -5.63 15.21 -11.48
CA ILE A 266 -5.20 16.26 -12.41
C ILE A 266 -6.43 16.98 -12.98
N ASP A 267 -7.43 16.17 -13.41
CA ASP A 267 -8.73 16.65 -13.89
C ASP A 267 -9.79 15.55 -13.64
N GLU A 268 -10.95 15.64 -14.26
CA GLU A 268 -12.03 14.66 -14.10
C GLU A 268 -11.69 13.26 -14.61
N LYS A 269 -10.73 13.14 -15.52
CA LYS A 269 -10.34 11.89 -16.17
C LYS A 269 -8.97 11.40 -15.76
N TRP A 270 -8.02 12.31 -15.53
CA TRP A 270 -6.64 11.99 -15.28
C TRP A 270 -6.28 12.10 -13.80
N PHE A 271 -5.55 11.13 -13.30
CA PHE A 271 -4.97 11.15 -11.96
C PHE A 271 -3.60 10.49 -11.94
N THR A 272 -2.85 10.77 -10.90
CA THR A 272 -1.56 10.14 -10.66
C THR A 272 -1.46 9.66 -9.22
N THR A 273 -0.62 8.65 -8.99
CA THR A 273 -0.32 8.15 -7.64
C THR A 273 1.17 7.89 -7.52
N LEU A 274 1.73 8.34 -6.41
CA LEU A 274 3.06 7.96 -5.98
C LEU A 274 2.91 7.09 -4.74
N TYR A 275 3.45 5.89 -4.79
CA TYR A 275 3.43 4.93 -3.69
C TYR A 275 4.85 4.61 -3.27
N TYR A 276 5.10 4.64 -1.97
CA TYR A 276 6.34 4.20 -1.36
C TYR A 276 6.07 3.21 -0.25
N LYS A 277 6.84 2.14 -0.19
CA LYS A 277 6.78 1.11 0.84
C LYS A 277 8.18 0.83 1.33
N TYR A 278 8.35 0.79 2.62
CA TYR A 278 9.54 0.37 3.32
C TYR A 278 9.23 -0.90 4.12
N GLU A 279 9.91 -1.97 3.82
CA GLU A 279 9.77 -3.26 4.50
C GLU A 279 10.99 -3.53 5.37
N VAL A 280 10.73 -4.14 6.52
CA VAL A 280 11.75 -4.70 7.40
C VAL A 280 11.47 -6.19 7.48
N LEU A 281 12.38 -6.98 6.94
CA LEU A 281 12.39 -8.43 7.03
C LEU A 281 13.63 -8.80 7.83
N ASP A 282 13.49 -8.97 9.16
CA ASP A 282 14.59 -9.22 10.10
C ASP A 282 15.77 -8.26 9.91
N GLU A 283 16.84 -8.69 9.23
CA GLU A 283 18.04 -7.89 8.95
C GLU A 283 18.01 -7.24 7.56
N ASP A 284 17.13 -7.71 6.65
CA ASP A 284 17.03 -7.23 5.28
C ASP A 284 16.06 -6.06 5.16
N ARG A 285 16.35 -5.14 4.25
CA ARG A 285 15.55 -3.95 3.98
C ARG A 285 15.12 -3.94 2.54
N HIS A 286 13.83 -3.79 2.33
CA HIS A 286 13.25 -3.69 1.01
C HIS A 286 12.53 -2.36 0.83
N ASP A 287 12.94 -1.61 -0.17
CA ASP A 287 12.26 -0.38 -0.59
C ASP A 287 11.50 -0.63 -1.89
N ASN A 288 10.29 -0.11 -1.97
CA ASN A 288 9.49 -0.14 -3.19
C ASN A 288 8.92 1.24 -3.47
N LEU A 289 9.20 1.78 -4.65
CA LEU A 289 8.64 3.02 -5.16
C LEU A 289 7.88 2.73 -6.45
N LEU A 290 6.64 3.18 -6.53
CA LEU A 290 5.79 3.03 -7.72
C LEU A 290 5.11 4.36 -8.05
N PHE A 291 5.32 4.83 -9.25
CA PHE A 291 4.57 5.95 -9.84
C PHE A 291 3.53 5.40 -10.81
N THR A 292 2.32 5.94 -10.75
CA THR A 292 1.26 5.53 -11.68
C THR A 292 0.55 6.75 -12.27
N VAL A 293 0.08 6.59 -13.50
CA VAL A 293 -0.85 7.51 -14.16
C VAL A 293 -2.10 6.73 -14.51
N GLY A 294 -3.24 7.28 -14.16
CA GLY A 294 -4.54 6.67 -14.42
C GLY A 294 -5.43 7.55 -15.28
N TYR A 295 -6.28 6.91 -16.05
CA TYR A 295 -7.29 7.53 -16.91
C TYR A 295 -8.64 6.85 -16.70
N THR A 296 -9.68 7.65 -16.48
CA THR A 296 -11.07 7.20 -16.39
C THR A 296 -11.71 7.36 -17.75
N LEU A 297 -12.15 6.25 -18.34
CA LEU A 297 -12.70 6.22 -19.69
C LEU A 297 -14.13 6.79 -19.75
N TRP A 298 -15.01 6.45 -18.77
CA TRP A 298 -16.38 6.98 -18.60
C TRP A 298 -16.81 6.97 -17.17
#